data_28d63d3e9ec27cbbe5e76e662f4517d5
#
_entry.id   28d63d3e9ec27cbbe5e76e662f4517d5
#
_cell.length_a   1.000
_cell.length_b   1.000
_cell.length_c   1.000
_cell.angle_alpha   90.00
_cell.angle_beta   90.00
_cell.angle_gamma   90.00
#
_symmetry.space_group_name_H-M   'P 1'
#
loop_
_entity.id
_entity.type
_entity.pdbx_description
1 polymer ?
#
loop_
_entity_poly.entity_id
_entity_poly.type
_entity_poly.pdbx_seq_one_letter_code
_entity_poly.pdbx_strand_id
1 'polypeptide(L)'
;MDVQLFIKKLDELYENRQLDKVEPFFTESLKRAVKEEDKAAQFTVLNEMMGFFRDTSQYQKSIKACNECINLMKDMGIEGTIDYATSLQNIANAHRAAGLLQESLKFYNKTFEIYKENLHEDDYRFASLNNNIALLYQEMGEYKKAVEHLEKALVIIEKIDGAEIEVATTKSNLGASLLELGQVEKAVDYLNEALDTYRKDEVKNFHYSAALSAMATAKCKLGKYEEAVPLYEEAL
;
A
#
# COMPACT_ATOMS: atom_id res chain seq x y z
N MET A 1 -26.55 8.13 -6.36
CA MET A 1 -26.26 6.67 -6.56
C MET A 1 -26.12 6.00 -5.20
N ASP A 2 -26.59 4.75 -5.00
CA ASP A 2 -26.34 4.02 -3.76
C ASP A 2 -24.90 3.46 -3.74
N VAL A 3 -24.05 4.08 -2.93
CA VAL A 3 -22.63 3.75 -2.80
C VAL A 3 -22.43 2.39 -2.13
N GLN A 4 -23.26 2.03 -1.15
CA GLN A 4 -23.17 0.74 -0.46
C GLN A 4 -23.48 -0.43 -1.44
N LEU A 5 -24.49 -0.25 -2.27
CA LEU A 5 -24.83 -1.22 -3.31
C LEU A 5 -23.75 -1.31 -4.39
N PHE A 6 -23.08 -0.18 -4.72
CA PHE A 6 -21.96 -0.16 -5.65
C PHE A 6 -20.80 -0.99 -5.11
N ILE A 7 -20.35 -0.74 -3.86
CA ILE A 7 -19.25 -1.50 -3.23
C ILE A 7 -19.59 -2.99 -3.17
N LYS A 8 -20.78 -3.35 -2.67
CA LYS A 8 -21.21 -4.76 -2.61
C LYS A 8 -21.13 -5.47 -3.96
N LYS A 9 -21.58 -4.81 -5.04
CA LYS A 9 -21.49 -5.40 -6.39
C LYS A 9 -20.06 -5.51 -6.89
N LEU A 10 -19.20 -4.56 -6.54
CA LEU A 10 -17.78 -4.61 -6.87
C LEU A 10 -17.11 -5.81 -6.18
N ASP A 11 -17.37 -5.99 -4.89
CA ASP A 11 -16.87 -7.14 -4.11
C ASP A 11 -17.35 -8.47 -4.73
N GLU A 12 -18.63 -8.57 -5.10
CA GLU A 12 -19.17 -9.75 -5.79
C GLU A 12 -18.43 -10.05 -7.11
N LEU A 13 -18.00 -9.01 -7.87
CA LEU A 13 -17.21 -9.20 -9.08
C LEU A 13 -15.81 -9.74 -8.78
N TYR A 14 -15.17 -9.25 -7.72
CA TYR A 14 -13.85 -9.72 -7.29
C TYR A 14 -13.91 -11.17 -6.77
N GLU A 15 -14.83 -11.48 -5.89
CA GLU A 15 -15.04 -12.83 -5.33
C GLU A 15 -15.29 -13.87 -6.42
N ASN A 16 -16.08 -13.50 -7.44
CA ASN A 16 -16.38 -14.37 -8.58
C ASN A 16 -15.29 -14.34 -9.68
N ARG A 17 -14.16 -13.63 -9.46
CA ARG A 17 -13.04 -13.47 -10.42
C ARG A 17 -13.46 -12.93 -11.79
N GLN A 18 -14.51 -12.09 -11.84
CA GLN A 18 -15.05 -11.51 -13.08
C GLN A 18 -14.38 -10.17 -13.39
N LEU A 19 -13.04 -10.17 -13.46
CA LEU A 19 -12.23 -8.94 -13.62
C LEU A 19 -12.51 -8.23 -14.95
N ASP A 20 -12.94 -8.95 -15.97
CA ASP A 20 -13.33 -8.41 -17.27
C ASP A 20 -14.59 -7.52 -17.22
N LYS A 21 -15.42 -7.71 -16.19
CA LYS A 21 -16.64 -6.92 -15.97
C LYS A 21 -16.43 -5.69 -15.10
N VAL A 22 -15.31 -5.59 -14.40
CA VAL A 22 -15.06 -4.51 -13.43
C VAL A 22 -14.93 -3.15 -14.13
N GLU A 23 -14.15 -3.03 -15.20
CA GLU A 23 -14.00 -1.77 -15.93
C GLU A 23 -15.32 -1.28 -16.58
N PRO A 24 -16.12 -2.12 -17.25
CA PRO A 24 -17.45 -1.72 -17.70
C PRO A 24 -18.36 -1.25 -16.55
N PHE A 25 -18.34 -1.94 -15.41
CA PHE A 25 -19.12 -1.58 -14.24
C PHE A 25 -18.73 -0.21 -13.66
N PHE A 26 -17.43 0.08 -13.55
CA PHE A 26 -16.94 1.41 -13.18
C PHE A 26 -17.42 2.49 -14.15
N THR A 27 -17.31 2.23 -15.45
CA THR A 27 -17.69 3.20 -16.49
C THR A 27 -19.18 3.56 -16.40
N GLU A 28 -20.04 2.58 -16.19
CA GLU A 28 -21.49 2.78 -16.04
C GLU A 28 -21.81 3.51 -14.74
N SER A 29 -21.19 3.08 -13.62
CA SER A 29 -21.38 3.69 -12.30
C SER A 29 -20.97 5.15 -12.28
N LEU A 30 -19.81 5.49 -12.86
CA LEU A 30 -19.33 6.86 -12.94
C LEU A 30 -20.25 7.73 -13.81
N LYS A 31 -20.69 7.23 -14.98
CA LYS A 31 -21.67 7.94 -15.82
C LYS A 31 -22.97 8.22 -15.08
N ARG A 32 -23.45 7.25 -14.31
CA ARG A 32 -24.64 7.41 -13.49
C ARG A 32 -24.44 8.45 -12.41
N ALA A 33 -23.35 8.39 -11.65
CA ALA A 33 -23.04 9.36 -10.60
C ALA A 33 -22.90 10.79 -11.15
N VAL A 34 -22.30 10.96 -12.34
CA VAL A 34 -22.21 12.26 -13.03
C VAL A 34 -23.60 12.75 -13.45
N LYS A 35 -24.45 11.90 -14.02
CA LYS A 35 -25.80 12.28 -14.43
C LYS A 35 -26.70 12.68 -13.25
N GLU A 36 -26.48 12.04 -12.09
CA GLU A 36 -27.21 12.33 -10.85
C GLU A 36 -26.57 13.51 -10.07
N GLU A 37 -25.51 14.13 -10.58
CA GLU A 37 -24.72 15.19 -9.92
C GLU A 37 -24.21 14.79 -8.51
N ASP A 38 -24.09 13.48 -8.27
CA ASP A 38 -23.67 12.89 -7.00
C ASP A 38 -22.13 12.86 -6.89
N LYS A 39 -21.54 13.95 -6.40
CA LYS A 39 -20.09 14.11 -6.25
C LYS A 39 -19.49 13.08 -5.28
N ALA A 40 -20.22 12.69 -4.22
CA ALA A 40 -19.73 11.70 -3.27
C ALA A 40 -19.60 10.31 -3.92
N ALA A 41 -20.60 9.91 -4.71
CA ALA A 41 -20.53 8.68 -5.46
C ALA A 41 -19.44 8.72 -6.55
N GLN A 42 -19.27 9.83 -7.28
CA GLN A 42 -18.17 10.01 -8.23
C GLN A 42 -16.81 9.81 -7.55
N PHE A 43 -16.62 10.41 -6.38
CA PHE A 43 -15.41 10.31 -5.58
C PHE A 43 -15.11 8.86 -5.19
N THR A 44 -16.11 8.12 -4.68
CA THR A 44 -15.93 6.70 -4.34
C THR A 44 -15.56 5.87 -5.56
N VAL A 45 -16.28 6.02 -6.68
CA VAL A 45 -15.99 5.26 -7.91
C VAL A 45 -14.58 5.55 -8.42
N LEU A 46 -14.13 6.80 -8.42
CA LEU A 46 -12.80 7.17 -8.87
C LEU A 46 -11.70 6.59 -7.97
N ASN A 47 -11.89 6.54 -6.64
CA ASN A 47 -10.94 5.89 -5.74
C ASN A 47 -10.81 4.40 -6.02
N GLU A 48 -11.92 3.68 -6.21
CA GLU A 48 -11.90 2.26 -6.57
C GLU A 48 -11.24 2.02 -7.94
N MET A 49 -11.53 2.88 -8.93
CA MET A 49 -10.89 2.83 -10.25
C MET A 49 -9.37 2.99 -10.17
N MET A 50 -8.88 3.92 -9.36
CA MET A 50 -7.43 4.13 -9.16
C MET A 50 -6.77 2.85 -8.66
N GLY A 51 -7.35 2.21 -7.64
CA GLY A 51 -6.87 0.96 -7.06
C GLY A 51 -6.87 -0.18 -8.09
N PHE A 52 -8.01 -0.45 -8.70
CA PHE A 52 -8.15 -1.53 -9.68
C PHE A 52 -7.18 -1.40 -10.86
N PHE A 53 -7.08 -0.22 -11.47
CA PHE A 53 -6.18 -0.02 -12.60
C PHE A 53 -4.71 -0.08 -12.19
N ARG A 54 -4.34 0.31 -10.99
CA ARG A 54 -3.01 0.10 -10.42
C ARG A 54 -2.71 -1.40 -10.29
N ASP A 55 -3.61 -2.14 -9.64
CA ASP A 55 -3.42 -3.56 -9.30
C ASP A 55 -3.45 -4.47 -10.54
N THR A 56 -4.10 -4.02 -11.61
CA THR A 56 -4.09 -4.68 -12.92
C THR A 56 -3.02 -4.12 -13.88
N SER A 57 -2.06 -3.35 -13.38
CA SER A 57 -0.95 -2.76 -14.15
C SER A 57 -1.38 -1.85 -15.31
N GLN A 58 -2.60 -1.32 -15.26
CA GLN A 58 -3.13 -0.36 -16.24
C GLN A 58 -2.82 1.08 -15.80
N TYR A 59 -1.54 1.39 -15.59
CA TYR A 59 -1.08 2.61 -14.92
C TYR A 59 -1.59 3.91 -15.57
N GLN A 60 -1.69 3.98 -16.90
CA GLN A 60 -2.21 5.17 -17.57
C GLN A 60 -3.68 5.46 -17.20
N LYS A 61 -4.51 4.41 -17.08
CA LYS A 61 -5.91 4.56 -16.65
C LYS A 61 -5.98 4.94 -15.17
N SER A 62 -5.11 4.36 -14.34
CA SER A 62 -5.00 4.72 -12.92
C SER A 62 -4.66 6.21 -12.77
N ILE A 63 -3.64 6.71 -13.46
CA ILE A 63 -3.26 8.14 -13.42
C ILE A 63 -4.38 9.05 -13.95
N LYS A 64 -5.11 8.61 -14.99
CA LYS A 64 -6.27 9.37 -15.46
C LYS A 64 -7.34 9.51 -14.37
N ALA A 65 -7.68 8.42 -13.69
CA ALA A 65 -8.64 8.44 -12.58
C ALA A 65 -8.13 9.32 -11.42
N CYS A 66 -6.83 9.31 -11.11
CA CYS A 66 -6.20 10.21 -10.13
C CYS A 66 -6.45 11.68 -10.49
N ASN A 67 -6.23 12.08 -11.73
CA ASN A 67 -6.41 13.47 -12.17
C ASN A 67 -7.89 13.90 -12.11
N GLU A 68 -8.81 13.03 -12.48
CA GLU A 68 -10.25 13.27 -12.36
C GLU A 68 -10.65 13.41 -10.89
N CYS A 69 -10.12 12.56 -10.00
CA CYS A 69 -10.36 12.62 -8.56
C CYS A 69 -9.83 13.92 -7.94
N ILE A 70 -8.62 14.37 -8.30
CA ILE A 70 -8.05 15.65 -7.83
C ILE A 70 -8.96 16.83 -8.20
N ASN A 71 -9.43 16.86 -9.44
CA ASN A 71 -10.33 17.94 -9.89
C ASN A 71 -11.66 17.90 -9.14
N LEU A 72 -12.23 16.71 -8.96
CA LEU A 72 -13.47 16.53 -8.21
C LEU A 72 -13.32 16.96 -6.74
N MET A 73 -12.23 16.61 -6.07
CA MET A 73 -11.96 17.02 -4.70
C MET A 73 -11.89 18.54 -4.54
N LYS A 74 -11.27 19.24 -5.50
CA LYS A 74 -11.26 20.71 -5.54
C LYS A 74 -12.67 21.28 -5.70
N ASP A 75 -13.46 20.72 -6.62
CA ASP A 75 -14.85 21.12 -6.84
C ASP A 75 -15.77 20.83 -5.65
N MET A 76 -15.40 19.88 -4.80
CA MET A 76 -16.09 19.57 -3.55
C MET A 76 -15.66 20.46 -2.39
N GLY A 77 -14.53 21.17 -2.51
CA GLY A 77 -13.98 22.01 -1.46
C GLY A 77 -13.51 21.25 -0.21
N ILE A 78 -13.09 19.97 -0.39
CA ILE A 78 -12.64 19.11 0.72
C ILE A 78 -11.13 19.15 0.93
N GLU A 79 -10.41 20.05 0.29
CA GLU A 79 -8.96 20.20 0.47
C GLU A 79 -8.61 20.44 1.95
N GLY A 80 -7.61 19.75 2.44
CA GLY A 80 -7.18 19.81 3.85
C GLY A 80 -7.91 18.87 4.80
N THR A 81 -8.94 18.14 4.35
CA THR A 81 -9.62 17.13 5.19
C THR A 81 -8.85 15.81 5.23
N ILE A 82 -9.16 14.95 6.20
CA ILE A 82 -8.59 13.60 6.31
C ILE A 82 -8.95 12.76 5.07
N ASP A 83 -10.18 12.84 4.56
CA ASP A 83 -10.61 12.10 3.37
C ASP A 83 -9.83 12.52 2.12
N TYR A 84 -9.57 13.82 1.99
CA TYR A 84 -8.69 14.34 0.95
C TYR A 84 -7.28 13.78 1.07
N ALA A 85 -6.69 13.76 2.27
CA ALA A 85 -5.36 13.23 2.52
C ALA A 85 -5.27 11.72 2.24
N THR A 86 -6.29 10.95 2.63
CA THR A 86 -6.38 9.51 2.31
C THR A 86 -6.41 9.28 0.79
N SER A 87 -7.16 10.10 0.06
CA SER A 87 -7.18 10.02 -1.41
C SER A 87 -5.84 10.43 -2.03
N LEU A 88 -5.16 11.43 -1.48
CA LEU A 88 -3.79 11.77 -1.92
C LEU A 88 -2.81 10.62 -1.70
N GLN A 89 -2.95 9.85 -0.62
CA GLN A 89 -2.14 8.65 -0.39
C GLN A 89 -2.41 7.59 -1.47
N ASN A 90 -3.66 7.35 -1.85
CA ASN A 90 -4.02 6.44 -2.95
C ASN A 90 -3.46 6.93 -4.30
N ILE A 91 -3.53 8.23 -4.56
CA ILE A 91 -2.94 8.86 -5.73
C ILE A 91 -1.42 8.69 -5.73
N ALA A 92 -0.75 8.86 -4.59
CA ALA A 92 0.67 8.61 -4.43
C ALA A 92 1.04 7.15 -4.74
N ASN A 93 0.26 6.19 -4.23
CA ASN A 93 0.43 4.76 -4.52
C ASN A 93 0.32 4.47 -6.03
N ALA A 94 -0.65 5.07 -6.72
CA ALA A 94 -0.83 4.93 -8.15
C ALA A 94 0.37 5.51 -8.95
N HIS A 95 0.88 6.68 -8.54
CA HIS A 95 2.06 7.30 -9.15
C HIS A 95 3.32 6.45 -8.92
N ARG A 96 3.51 5.91 -7.70
CA ARG A 96 4.61 5.01 -7.39
C ARG A 96 4.57 3.77 -8.30
N ALA A 97 3.43 3.10 -8.39
CA ALA A 97 3.26 1.92 -9.25
C ALA A 97 3.50 2.23 -10.74
N ALA A 98 3.21 3.46 -11.18
CA ALA A 98 3.50 3.92 -12.54
C ALA A 98 4.97 4.35 -12.75
N GLY A 99 5.85 4.23 -11.74
CA GLY A 99 7.24 4.68 -11.78
C GLY A 99 7.44 6.20 -11.67
N LEU A 100 6.39 6.96 -11.38
CA LEU A 100 6.41 8.42 -11.20
C LEU A 100 6.80 8.77 -9.76
N LEU A 101 8.02 8.36 -9.35
CA LEU A 101 8.43 8.33 -7.94
C LEU A 101 8.49 9.73 -7.31
N GLN A 102 8.92 10.76 -8.08
CA GLN A 102 9.00 12.13 -7.55
C GLN A 102 7.62 12.75 -7.34
N GLU A 103 6.68 12.49 -8.23
CA GLU A 103 5.27 12.91 -8.10
C GLU A 103 4.60 12.19 -6.92
N SER A 104 4.85 10.90 -6.77
CA SER A 104 4.39 10.12 -5.62
C SER A 104 4.86 10.73 -4.31
N LEU A 105 6.15 11.08 -4.20
CA LEU A 105 6.71 11.70 -2.99
C LEU A 105 6.02 13.03 -2.64
N LYS A 106 5.68 13.85 -3.65
CA LYS A 106 4.95 15.12 -3.42
C LYS A 106 3.57 14.87 -2.79
N PHE A 107 2.85 13.87 -3.28
CA PHE A 107 1.53 13.52 -2.74
C PHE A 107 1.63 12.95 -1.32
N TYR A 108 2.58 12.07 -1.03
CA TYR A 108 2.82 11.58 0.33
C TYR A 108 3.18 12.71 1.30
N ASN A 109 4.05 13.63 0.91
CA ASN A 109 4.39 14.77 1.75
C ASN A 109 3.17 15.65 2.04
N LYS A 110 2.32 15.90 1.04
CA LYS A 110 1.07 16.65 1.24
C LYS A 110 0.11 15.90 2.17
N THR A 111 0.00 14.58 2.04
CA THR A 111 -0.76 13.73 2.97
C THR A 111 -0.24 13.87 4.40
N PHE A 112 1.09 13.79 4.57
CA PHE A 112 1.73 13.90 5.89
C PHE A 112 1.40 15.22 6.58
N GLU A 113 1.53 16.36 5.88
CA GLU A 113 1.21 17.67 6.45
C GLU A 113 -0.26 17.78 6.87
N ILE A 114 -1.19 17.27 6.07
CA ILE A 114 -2.61 17.27 6.44
C ILE A 114 -2.89 16.37 7.64
N TYR A 115 -2.31 15.19 7.69
CA TYR A 115 -2.45 14.31 8.86
C TYR A 115 -1.88 14.96 10.11
N LYS A 116 -0.73 15.63 10.02
CA LYS A 116 -0.10 16.33 11.15
C LYS A 116 -0.98 17.45 11.70
N GLU A 117 -1.75 18.13 10.85
CA GLU A 117 -2.68 19.18 11.27
C GLU A 117 -3.99 18.66 11.90
N ASN A 118 -4.40 17.44 11.54
CA ASN A 118 -5.75 16.93 11.86
C ASN A 118 -5.78 15.70 12.77
N LEU A 119 -4.65 15.01 12.97
CA LEU A 119 -4.58 13.73 13.68
C LEU A 119 -3.57 13.79 14.83
N HIS A 120 -3.78 12.93 15.81
CA HIS A 120 -2.78 12.67 16.84
C HIS A 120 -1.62 11.86 16.24
N GLU A 121 -0.39 12.07 16.74
CA GLU A 121 0.83 11.44 16.22
C GLU A 121 0.86 9.89 16.28
N ASP A 122 0.06 9.30 17.18
CA ASP A 122 -0.11 7.84 17.31
C ASP A 122 -1.22 7.27 16.40
N ASP A 123 -1.87 8.08 15.55
CA ASP A 123 -2.91 7.59 14.65
C ASP A 123 -2.32 6.59 13.64
N TYR A 124 -2.98 5.44 13.47
CA TYR A 124 -2.51 4.35 12.61
C TYR A 124 -2.27 4.77 11.16
N ARG A 125 -2.93 5.84 10.69
CA ARG A 125 -2.74 6.37 9.34
C ARG A 125 -1.33 6.89 9.10
N PHE A 126 -0.64 7.38 10.15
CA PHE A 126 0.78 7.69 10.04
C PHE A 126 1.64 6.44 9.83
N ALA A 127 1.29 5.32 10.44
CA ALA A 127 2.00 4.08 10.23
C ALA A 127 1.82 3.58 8.79
N SER A 128 0.59 3.55 8.28
CA SER A 128 0.29 3.22 6.89
C SER A 128 1.03 4.14 5.91
N LEU A 129 1.00 5.45 6.15
CA LEU A 129 1.71 6.43 5.32
C LEU A 129 3.22 6.19 5.34
N ASN A 130 3.82 5.98 6.52
CA ASN A 130 5.24 5.71 6.65
C ASN A 130 5.66 4.42 5.94
N ASN A 131 4.86 3.35 6.02
CA ASN A 131 5.11 2.11 5.26
C ASN A 131 5.12 2.39 3.74
N ASN A 132 4.14 3.14 3.24
CA ASN A 132 4.08 3.47 1.81
C ASN A 132 5.25 4.37 1.35
N ILE A 133 5.65 5.34 2.16
CA ILE A 133 6.83 6.19 1.89
C ILE A 133 8.11 5.34 1.89
N ALA A 134 8.20 4.37 2.80
CA ALA A 134 9.35 3.47 2.84
C ALA A 134 9.47 2.64 1.56
N LEU A 135 8.35 2.08 1.06
CA LEU A 135 8.34 1.36 -0.22
C LEU A 135 8.79 2.27 -1.37
N LEU A 136 8.37 3.53 -1.38
CA LEU A 136 8.84 4.51 -2.36
C LEU A 136 10.37 4.72 -2.27
N TYR A 137 10.91 4.87 -1.06
CA TYR A 137 12.36 5.04 -0.88
C TYR A 137 13.15 3.77 -1.22
N GLN A 138 12.59 2.57 -0.99
CA GLN A 138 13.19 1.31 -1.47
C GLN A 138 13.30 1.32 -3.02
N GLU A 139 12.24 1.70 -3.73
CA GLU A 139 12.26 1.81 -5.19
C GLU A 139 13.22 2.89 -5.71
N MET A 140 13.48 3.94 -4.93
CA MET A 140 14.51 4.95 -5.21
C MET A 140 15.93 4.50 -4.87
N GLY A 141 16.12 3.34 -4.22
CA GLY A 141 17.41 2.88 -3.70
C GLY A 141 17.89 3.62 -2.45
N GLU A 142 17.01 4.42 -1.82
CA GLU A 142 17.33 5.22 -0.64
C GLU A 142 17.01 4.44 0.66
N TYR A 143 17.59 3.28 0.81
CA TYR A 143 17.28 2.30 1.87
C TYR A 143 17.42 2.82 3.30
N LYS A 144 18.33 3.78 3.56
CA LYS A 144 18.42 4.41 4.88
C LYS A 144 17.15 5.15 5.25
N LYS A 145 16.59 5.92 4.31
CA LYS A 145 15.32 6.63 4.53
C LYS A 145 14.16 5.65 4.66
N ALA A 146 14.18 4.56 3.89
CA ALA A 146 13.18 3.50 4.01
C ALA A 146 13.17 2.93 5.44
N VAL A 147 14.33 2.59 6.01
CA VAL A 147 14.46 2.10 7.39
C VAL A 147 13.89 3.12 8.39
N GLU A 148 14.27 4.40 8.28
CA GLU A 148 13.76 5.46 9.18
C GLU A 148 12.23 5.56 9.18
N HIS A 149 11.60 5.43 8.02
CA HIS A 149 10.15 5.45 7.90
C HIS A 149 9.50 4.17 8.44
N LEU A 150 10.09 3.00 8.20
CA LEU A 150 9.59 1.73 8.72
C LEU A 150 9.69 1.65 10.25
N GLU A 151 10.77 2.18 10.84
CA GLU A 151 10.91 2.26 12.29
C GLU A 151 9.82 3.18 12.91
N LYS A 152 9.51 4.31 12.28
CA LYS A 152 8.39 5.17 12.72
C LYS A 152 7.05 4.46 12.61
N ALA A 153 6.81 3.70 11.53
CA ALA A 153 5.59 2.92 11.37
C ALA A 153 5.48 1.87 12.48
N LEU A 154 6.55 1.15 12.77
CA LEU A 154 6.60 0.07 13.75
C LEU A 154 6.24 0.57 15.16
N VAL A 155 6.80 1.71 15.59
CA VAL A 155 6.51 2.33 16.89
C VAL A 155 5.01 2.60 17.09
N ILE A 156 4.28 2.90 16.02
CA ILE A 156 2.83 3.15 16.10
C ILE A 156 2.06 1.84 16.07
N ILE A 157 2.37 0.94 15.13
CA ILE A 157 1.59 -0.29 14.92
C ILE A 157 1.71 -1.25 16.09
N GLU A 158 2.88 -1.36 16.73
CA GLU A 158 3.11 -2.25 17.88
C GLU A 158 2.23 -1.91 19.09
N LYS A 159 1.60 -0.73 19.11
CA LYS A 159 0.66 -0.32 20.17
C LYS A 159 -0.79 -0.70 19.85
N ILE A 160 -1.07 -1.25 18.68
CA ILE A 160 -2.42 -1.52 18.20
C ILE A 160 -2.73 -3.01 18.38
N ASP A 161 -3.73 -3.31 19.19
CA ASP A 161 -4.20 -4.68 19.38
C ASP A 161 -4.79 -5.25 18.08
N GLY A 162 -4.38 -6.45 17.70
CA GLY A 162 -4.85 -7.13 16.50
C GLY A 162 -4.10 -6.73 15.22
N ALA A 163 -3.00 -5.96 15.31
CA ALA A 163 -2.19 -5.52 14.17
C ALA A 163 -0.94 -6.40 13.93
N GLU A 164 -0.96 -7.65 14.39
CA GLU A 164 0.22 -8.54 14.34
C GLU A 164 0.70 -8.77 12.90
N ILE A 165 -0.21 -8.86 11.94
CA ILE A 165 0.13 -9.05 10.51
C ILE A 165 0.75 -7.79 9.91
N GLU A 166 0.26 -6.60 10.26
CA GLU A 166 0.83 -5.32 9.85
C GLU A 166 2.23 -5.12 10.45
N VAL A 167 2.43 -5.50 11.71
CA VAL A 167 3.74 -5.54 12.38
C VAL A 167 4.69 -6.47 11.62
N ALA A 168 4.26 -7.69 11.31
CA ALA A 168 5.05 -8.66 10.55
C ALA A 168 5.42 -8.12 9.15
N THR A 169 4.47 -7.47 8.47
CA THR A 169 4.70 -6.86 7.16
C THR A 169 5.74 -5.74 7.25
N THR A 170 5.64 -4.87 8.25
CA THR A 170 6.60 -3.78 8.48
C THR A 170 7.99 -4.34 8.80
N LYS A 171 8.08 -5.37 9.67
CA LYS A 171 9.35 -6.05 9.98
C LYS A 171 9.96 -6.74 8.76
N SER A 172 9.16 -7.36 7.90
CA SER A 172 9.63 -7.93 6.63
C SER A 172 10.24 -6.87 5.72
N ASN A 173 9.58 -5.71 5.57
CA ASN A 173 10.09 -4.59 4.79
C ASN A 173 11.37 -3.98 5.40
N LEU A 174 11.47 -3.92 6.74
CA LEU A 174 12.70 -3.55 7.45
C LEU A 174 13.85 -4.51 7.12
N GLY A 175 13.60 -5.81 7.24
CA GLY A 175 14.57 -6.85 6.90
C GLY A 175 15.09 -6.68 5.48
N ALA A 176 14.20 -6.50 4.50
CA ALA A 176 14.57 -6.29 3.11
C ALA A 176 15.45 -5.04 2.93
N SER A 177 15.10 -3.91 3.54
CA SER A 177 15.89 -2.67 3.47
C SER A 177 17.26 -2.80 4.13
N LEU A 178 17.33 -3.51 5.26
CA LEU A 178 18.58 -3.76 5.99
C LEU A 178 19.53 -4.68 5.20
N LEU A 179 19.01 -5.63 4.44
CA LEU A 179 19.83 -6.46 3.54
C LEU A 179 20.53 -5.64 2.47
N GLU A 180 19.87 -4.65 1.91
CA GLU A 180 20.43 -3.74 0.92
C GLU A 180 21.51 -2.81 1.54
N LEU A 181 21.38 -2.52 2.84
CA LEU A 181 22.39 -1.77 3.60
C LEU A 181 23.54 -2.67 4.12
N GLY A 182 23.52 -3.98 3.84
CA GLY A 182 24.55 -4.92 4.32
C GLY A 182 24.43 -5.26 5.81
N GLN A 183 23.34 -4.92 6.49
CA GLN A 183 23.10 -5.21 7.91
C GLN A 183 22.40 -6.56 8.06
N VAL A 184 23.08 -7.64 7.61
CA VAL A 184 22.46 -8.96 7.40
C VAL A 184 21.92 -9.57 8.69
N GLU A 185 22.67 -9.49 9.79
CA GLU A 185 22.27 -10.07 11.09
C GLU A 185 20.96 -9.43 11.59
N LYS A 186 20.88 -8.10 11.60
CA LYS A 186 19.64 -7.40 11.98
C LYS A 186 18.47 -7.73 11.07
N ALA A 187 18.74 -7.88 9.77
CA ALA A 187 17.71 -8.27 8.81
C ALA A 187 17.15 -9.65 9.14
N VAL A 188 18.01 -10.61 9.48
CA VAL A 188 17.60 -11.96 9.89
C VAL A 188 16.70 -11.94 11.12
N ASP A 189 17.00 -11.10 12.12
CA ASP A 189 16.18 -10.98 13.31
C ASP A 189 14.75 -10.52 12.97
N TYR A 190 14.61 -9.41 12.23
CA TYR A 190 13.29 -8.91 11.81
C TYR A 190 12.53 -9.88 10.90
N LEU A 191 13.23 -10.55 9.99
CA LEU A 191 12.62 -11.53 9.09
C LEU A 191 12.14 -12.79 9.81
N ASN A 192 12.87 -13.24 10.83
CA ASN A 192 12.43 -14.36 11.68
C ASN A 192 11.13 -14.00 12.40
N GLU A 193 11.08 -12.85 13.08
CA GLU A 193 9.88 -12.39 13.77
C GLU A 193 8.67 -12.28 12.83
N ALA A 194 8.88 -11.75 11.62
CA ALA A 194 7.82 -11.64 10.62
C ALA A 194 7.32 -13.02 10.16
N LEU A 195 8.24 -13.93 9.82
CA LEU A 195 7.90 -15.28 9.36
C LEU A 195 7.21 -16.11 10.46
N ASP A 196 7.63 -15.97 11.72
CA ASP A 196 7.00 -16.66 12.86
C ASP A 196 5.55 -16.20 13.03
N THR A 197 5.28 -14.89 12.90
CA THR A 197 3.92 -14.35 12.94
C THR A 197 3.07 -14.87 11.78
N TYR A 198 3.55 -14.79 10.55
CA TYR A 198 2.80 -15.28 9.38
C TYR A 198 2.48 -16.78 9.46
N ARG A 199 3.42 -17.60 9.98
CA ARG A 199 3.22 -19.05 10.16
C ARG A 199 2.21 -19.35 11.26
N LYS A 200 2.28 -18.63 12.37
CA LYS A 200 1.33 -18.78 13.48
C LYS A 200 -0.10 -18.49 13.06
N ASP A 201 -0.30 -17.45 12.24
CA ASP A 201 -1.62 -17.01 11.81
C ASP A 201 -2.02 -17.62 10.44
N GLU A 202 -1.27 -18.61 9.96
CA GLU A 202 -1.48 -19.34 8.70
C GLU A 202 -1.62 -18.42 7.45
N VAL A 203 -0.97 -17.23 7.49
CA VAL A 203 -1.03 -16.25 6.40
C VAL A 203 -0.07 -16.67 5.28
N LYS A 204 -0.65 -17.03 4.13
CA LYS A 204 0.08 -17.37 2.90
C LYS A 204 -0.28 -16.41 1.79
N ASN A 205 0.22 -15.19 1.87
CA ASN A 205 -0.01 -14.14 0.89
C ASN A 205 1.31 -13.66 0.28
N PHE A 206 1.23 -12.65 -0.57
CA PHE A 206 2.40 -12.03 -1.20
C PHE A 206 3.47 -11.58 -0.17
N HIS A 207 3.05 -11.04 0.99
CA HIS A 207 3.98 -10.57 2.01
C HIS A 207 4.77 -11.71 2.66
N TYR A 208 4.12 -12.85 2.88
CA TYR A 208 4.79 -14.06 3.34
C TYR A 208 5.85 -14.55 2.34
N SER A 209 5.48 -14.67 1.06
CA SER A 209 6.42 -15.06 0.00
C SER A 209 7.59 -14.07 -0.13
N ALA A 210 7.32 -12.76 0.01
CA ALA A 210 8.36 -11.73 0.01
C ALA A 210 9.32 -11.88 1.21
N ALA A 211 8.79 -12.14 2.41
CA ALA A 211 9.60 -12.37 3.62
C ALA A 211 10.48 -13.62 3.49
N LEU A 212 9.95 -14.73 2.94
CA LEU A 212 10.73 -15.94 2.64
C LEU A 212 11.86 -15.66 1.66
N SER A 213 11.59 -14.95 0.57
CA SER A 213 12.58 -14.58 -0.43
C SER A 213 13.68 -13.69 0.15
N ALA A 214 13.31 -12.72 1.02
CA ALA A 214 14.27 -11.88 1.72
C ALA A 214 15.13 -12.70 2.70
N MET A 215 14.53 -13.63 3.46
CA MET A 215 15.27 -14.53 4.34
C MET A 215 16.24 -15.43 3.57
N ALA A 216 15.79 -16.01 2.44
CA ALA A 216 16.67 -16.80 1.57
C ALA A 216 17.87 -15.99 1.07
N THR A 217 17.62 -14.73 0.66
CA THR A 217 18.68 -13.79 0.28
C THR A 217 19.65 -13.52 1.44
N ALA A 218 19.15 -13.34 2.67
CA ALA A 218 19.99 -13.20 3.87
C ALA A 218 20.88 -14.42 4.09
N LYS A 219 20.30 -15.63 3.98
CA LYS A 219 21.07 -16.89 4.09
C LYS A 219 22.15 -17.00 3.03
N CYS A 220 21.87 -16.62 1.78
CA CYS A 220 22.89 -16.58 0.72
C CYS A 220 24.03 -15.60 1.06
N LYS A 221 23.71 -14.39 1.56
CA LYS A 221 24.72 -13.40 1.98
C LYS A 221 25.62 -13.92 3.13
N LEU A 222 25.07 -14.81 3.97
CA LEU A 222 25.82 -15.49 5.06
C LEU A 222 26.55 -16.76 4.60
N GLY A 223 26.51 -17.12 3.31
CA GLY A 223 27.12 -18.35 2.79
C GLY A 223 26.36 -19.64 3.12
N LYS A 224 25.14 -19.54 3.66
CA LYS A 224 24.31 -20.66 4.09
C LYS A 224 23.36 -21.10 2.97
N TYR A 225 23.91 -21.51 1.85
CA TYR A 225 23.15 -21.82 0.63
C TYR A 225 22.16 -22.98 0.80
N GLU A 226 22.52 -24.01 1.58
CA GLU A 226 21.62 -25.14 1.85
C GLU A 226 20.38 -24.74 2.65
N GLU A 227 20.48 -23.70 3.50
CA GLU A 227 19.34 -23.14 4.24
C GLU A 227 18.48 -22.22 3.35
N ALA A 228 19.04 -21.63 2.29
CA ALA A 228 18.34 -20.71 1.41
C ALA A 228 17.40 -21.43 0.42
N VAL A 229 17.79 -22.60 -0.09
CA VAL A 229 17.03 -23.35 -1.11
C VAL A 229 15.60 -23.63 -0.67
N PRO A 230 15.32 -24.26 0.50
CA PRO A 230 13.95 -24.55 0.92
C PRO A 230 13.10 -23.29 1.13
N LEU A 231 13.71 -22.16 1.51
CA LEU A 231 12.98 -20.88 1.66
C LEU A 231 12.52 -20.32 0.30
N TYR A 232 13.36 -20.44 -0.73
CA TYR A 232 12.93 -20.04 -2.08
C TYR A 232 11.87 -20.99 -2.64
N GLU A 233 11.96 -22.30 -2.35
CA GLU A 233 10.94 -23.27 -2.76
C GLU A 233 9.60 -23.00 -2.07
N GLU A 234 9.61 -22.63 -0.79
CA GLU A 234 8.39 -22.27 -0.03
C GLU A 234 7.79 -20.94 -0.52
N ALA A 235 8.60 -20.03 -1.05
CA ALA A 235 8.15 -18.70 -1.52
C ALA A 235 7.42 -18.75 -2.87
N LEU A 236 7.57 -19.83 -3.67
CA LEU A 236 6.96 -20.03 -5.00
C LEU A 236 5.54 -20.54 -4.90
#